data_9c9579283f426c88638e4a9958ba936c
#
_entry.id   9c9579283f426c88638e4a9958ba936c
#
_cell.length_a   1.000
_cell.length_b   1.000
_cell.length_c   1.000
_cell.angle_alpha   90.00
_cell.angle_beta   90.00
_cell.angle_gamma   90.00
#
_symmetry.space_group_name_H-M   'P 1'
#
loop_
_entity.id
_entity.type
_entity.pdbx_description
1 polymer ?
#
loop_
_entity_poly.entity_id
_entity_poly.type
_entity_poly.pdbx_seq_one_letter_code
_entity_poly.pdbx_strand_id
1 'polypeptide(L)'
;MESTEIDWDALLAEAIDAMKHAYCPYSNFPVGAAGLTADGWLVSGCNVENAGYGVTLCAECGMVSDLIRTGGGTLVAVVAVNGERVPVAPCGRCRQLIYEHGGPACQVLMPGGVADMTQVLPGAFGPHDLEEAASRLAPRPGIASDPAQASSE
;
A
#
# COMPACT_ATOMS: atom_id res chain seq x y z
N MET A 1 -11.45 22.80 -4.54
CA MET A 1 -10.98 21.50 -5.05
C MET A 1 -12.13 20.54 -4.90
N GLU A 2 -12.70 20.13 -6.04
CA GLU A 2 -13.69 19.06 -6.02
C GLU A 2 -13.03 17.80 -5.48
N SER A 3 -13.62 17.22 -4.43
CA SER A 3 -13.23 15.90 -3.99
C SER A 3 -13.55 14.94 -5.14
N THR A 4 -12.56 14.35 -5.75
CA THR A 4 -12.77 13.32 -6.76
C THR A 4 -13.64 12.25 -6.11
N GLU A 5 -14.88 12.13 -6.57
CA GLU A 5 -15.77 11.08 -6.09
C GLU A 5 -15.14 9.73 -6.44
N ILE A 6 -14.95 8.88 -5.43
CA ILE A 6 -14.30 7.58 -5.63
C ILE A 6 -15.29 6.64 -6.29
N ASP A 7 -14.99 6.21 -7.50
CA ASP A 7 -15.72 5.15 -8.20
C ASP A 7 -15.28 3.79 -7.65
N TRP A 8 -15.96 3.35 -6.58
CA TRP A 8 -15.69 2.05 -5.94
C TRP A 8 -15.99 0.87 -6.85
N ASP A 9 -16.93 0.98 -7.79
CA ASP A 9 -17.25 -0.10 -8.73
C ASP A 9 -16.12 -0.28 -9.74
N ALA A 10 -15.55 0.77 -10.25
CA ALA A 10 -14.36 0.72 -11.12
C ALA A 10 -13.15 0.14 -10.36
N LEU A 11 -12.96 0.55 -9.10
CA LEU A 11 -11.86 0.06 -8.28
C LEU A 11 -12.00 -1.44 -7.96
N LEU A 12 -13.22 -1.88 -7.63
CA LEU A 12 -13.55 -3.30 -7.44
C LEU A 12 -13.31 -4.12 -8.71
N ALA A 13 -13.71 -3.61 -9.86
CA ALA A 13 -13.51 -4.30 -11.14
C ALA A 13 -12.03 -4.50 -11.44
N GLU A 14 -11.20 -3.49 -11.19
CA GLU A 14 -9.75 -3.57 -11.36
C GLU A 14 -9.12 -4.59 -10.40
N ALA A 15 -9.52 -4.59 -9.14
CA ALA A 15 -9.04 -5.55 -8.15
C ALA A 15 -9.44 -7.00 -8.51
N ILE A 16 -10.67 -7.21 -8.99
CA ILE A 16 -11.16 -8.50 -9.45
C ILE A 16 -10.36 -8.98 -10.67
N ASP A 17 -10.02 -8.09 -11.59
CA ASP A 17 -9.23 -8.46 -12.76
C ASP A 17 -7.80 -8.85 -12.36
N ALA A 18 -7.16 -8.09 -11.51
CA ALA A 18 -5.86 -8.44 -10.94
C ALA A 18 -5.88 -9.79 -10.20
N MET A 19 -6.94 -10.07 -9.41
CA MET A 19 -7.10 -11.31 -8.65
C MET A 19 -7.06 -12.56 -9.54
N LYS A 20 -7.56 -12.50 -10.78
CA LYS A 20 -7.55 -13.63 -11.72
C LYS A 20 -6.12 -14.09 -12.10
N HIS A 21 -5.13 -13.25 -11.91
CA HIS A 21 -3.73 -13.52 -12.21
C HIS A 21 -2.92 -13.99 -10.99
N ALA A 22 -3.56 -14.13 -9.83
CA ALA A 22 -2.91 -14.53 -8.59
C ALA A 22 -2.19 -15.88 -8.72
N TYR A 23 -0.97 -15.95 -8.18
CA TYR A 23 -0.21 -17.18 -8.05
C TYR A 23 -0.30 -17.66 -6.60
N CYS A 24 -1.22 -18.60 -6.32
CA CYS A 24 -1.49 -19.06 -4.96
C CYS A 24 -1.65 -20.59 -4.87
N PRO A 25 -0.64 -21.38 -5.30
CA PRO A 25 -0.74 -22.84 -5.37
C PRO A 25 -0.75 -23.51 -3.99
N TYR A 26 -0.34 -22.82 -2.93
CA TYR A 26 -0.25 -23.37 -1.57
C TYR A 26 -1.52 -23.13 -0.79
N SER A 27 -2.05 -21.90 -0.79
CA SER A 27 -3.26 -21.53 -0.05
C SER A 27 -4.54 -21.74 -0.84
N ASN A 28 -4.50 -21.68 -2.15
CA ASN A 28 -5.66 -21.59 -3.04
C ASN A 28 -6.56 -20.38 -2.70
N PHE A 29 -5.96 -19.32 -2.16
CA PHE A 29 -6.66 -18.09 -1.78
C PHE A 29 -6.17 -16.93 -2.66
N PRO A 30 -6.79 -16.72 -3.84
CA PRO A 30 -6.40 -15.62 -4.72
C PRO A 30 -6.88 -14.29 -4.16
N VAL A 31 -6.03 -13.28 -4.25
CA VAL A 31 -6.32 -11.91 -3.86
C VAL A 31 -5.87 -10.95 -4.97
N GLY A 32 -6.70 -9.98 -5.27
CA GLY A 32 -6.34 -8.83 -6.08
C GLY A 32 -6.53 -7.56 -5.28
N ALA A 33 -5.67 -6.58 -5.50
CA ALA A 33 -5.78 -5.26 -4.90
C ALA A 33 -5.75 -4.19 -5.98
N ALA A 34 -6.51 -3.13 -5.78
CA ALA A 34 -6.49 -1.95 -6.62
C ALA A 34 -6.45 -0.68 -5.78
N GLY A 35 -5.77 0.33 -6.29
CA GLY A 35 -5.63 1.64 -5.70
C GLY A 35 -5.96 2.73 -6.69
N LEU A 36 -6.55 3.82 -6.21
CA LEU A 36 -6.78 5.06 -6.95
C LEU A 36 -5.82 6.12 -6.43
N THR A 37 -5.11 6.77 -7.34
CA THR A 37 -4.26 7.91 -7.00
C THR A 37 -5.04 9.22 -7.01
N ALA A 38 -4.50 10.24 -6.33
CA ALA A 38 -5.08 11.59 -6.34
C ALA A 38 -5.19 12.20 -7.75
N ASP A 39 -4.32 11.76 -8.68
CA ASP A 39 -4.33 12.19 -10.08
C ASP A 39 -5.29 11.36 -10.95
N GLY A 40 -6.04 10.42 -10.37
CA GLY A 40 -7.06 9.65 -11.06
C GLY A 40 -6.55 8.38 -11.75
N TRP A 41 -5.31 7.92 -11.49
CA TRP A 41 -4.78 6.68 -12.03
C TRP A 41 -5.18 5.48 -11.19
N LEU A 42 -5.51 4.38 -11.86
CA LEU A 42 -5.70 3.08 -11.24
C LEU A 42 -4.38 2.30 -11.27
N VAL A 43 -4.06 1.67 -10.15
CA VAL A 43 -2.93 0.76 -9.99
C VAL A 43 -3.41 -0.53 -9.36
N SER A 44 -2.80 -1.66 -9.70
CA SER A 44 -3.30 -2.95 -9.22
C SER A 44 -2.19 -3.97 -9.02
N GLY A 45 -2.52 -5.05 -8.34
CA GLY A 45 -1.63 -6.18 -8.10
C GLY A 45 -2.39 -7.41 -7.62
N CYS A 46 -1.72 -8.54 -7.64
CA CYS A 46 -2.23 -9.81 -7.14
C CYS A 46 -1.23 -10.45 -6.18
N ASN A 47 -1.70 -11.40 -5.34
CA ASN A 47 -0.78 -12.12 -4.49
C ASN A 47 0.06 -13.12 -5.29
N VAL A 48 1.31 -13.26 -4.87
CA VAL A 48 2.28 -14.18 -5.45
C VAL A 48 2.93 -14.98 -4.31
N GLU A 49 2.52 -16.23 -4.18
CA GLU A 49 3.05 -17.13 -3.18
C GLU A 49 4.42 -17.70 -3.58
N ASN A 50 5.09 -18.26 -2.60
CA ASN A 50 6.37 -18.90 -2.77
C ASN A 50 6.47 -20.11 -1.83
N ALA A 51 7.21 -21.15 -2.22
CA ALA A 51 7.52 -22.28 -1.34
C ALA A 51 8.26 -21.81 -0.08
N GLY A 52 9.05 -20.76 -0.17
CA GLY A 52 9.55 -19.98 0.97
C GLY A 52 8.47 -19.02 1.45
N TYR A 53 7.66 -19.40 2.43
CA TYR A 53 6.50 -18.62 2.88
C TYR A 53 6.83 -17.18 3.25
N GLY A 54 8.01 -16.91 3.80
CA GLY A 54 8.43 -15.58 4.21
C GLY A 54 8.64 -14.58 3.08
N VAL A 55 8.74 -15.03 1.83
CA VAL A 55 8.90 -14.17 0.65
C VAL A 55 7.61 -14.07 -0.18
N THR A 56 6.50 -14.57 0.31
CA THR A 56 5.18 -14.37 -0.31
C THR A 56 4.85 -12.90 -0.38
N LEU A 57 4.36 -12.46 -1.54
CA LEU A 57 3.92 -11.09 -1.77
C LEU A 57 2.39 -11.01 -1.71
N CYS A 58 1.87 -10.16 -0.83
CA CYS A 58 0.45 -9.81 -0.85
C CYS A 58 0.10 -9.01 -2.11
N ALA A 59 -1.17 -9.01 -2.48
CA ALA A 59 -1.66 -8.27 -3.65
C ALA A 59 -1.32 -6.76 -3.57
N GLU A 60 -1.39 -6.19 -2.39
CA GLU A 60 -1.08 -4.78 -2.15
C GLU A 60 0.40 -4.44 -2.38
N CYS A 61 1.31 -5.41 -2.22
CA CYS A 61 2.72 -5.23 -2.58
C CYS A 61 2.88 -5.00 -4.10
N GLY A 62 2.17 -5.80 -4.90
CA GLY A 62 2.13 -5.62 -6.36
C GLY A 62 1.51 -4.29 -6.75
N MET A 63 0.40 -3.91 -6.12
CA MET A 63 -0.27 -2.63 -6.33
C MET A 63 0.66 -1.44 -6.05
N VAL A 64 1.38 -1.45 -4.93
CA VAL A 64 2.32 -0.36 -4.60
C VAL A 64 3.53 -0.37 -5.52
N SER A 65 4.02 -1.54 -5.94
CA SER A 65 5.07 -1.62 -6.96
C SER A 65 4.61 -1.01 -8.28
N ASP A 66 3.36 -1.27 -8.69
CA ASP A 66 2.75 -0.68 -9.86
C ASP A 66 2.62 0.84 -9.73
N LEU A 67 2.18 1.34 -8.56
CA LEU A 67 2.12 2.76 -8.25
C LEU A 67 3.46 3.46 -8.52
N ILE A 68 4.54 2.93 -7.96
CA ILE A 68 5.86 3.56 -8.10
C ILE A 68 6.38 3.44 -9.53
N ARG A 69 6.22 2.29 -10.16
CA ARG A 69 6.64 2.04 -11.54
C ARG A 69 5.96 2.97 -12.54
N THR A 70 4.71 3.34 -12.31
CA THR A 70 3.90 4.18 -13.20
C THR A 70 3.98 5.67 -12.92
N GLY A 71 4.85 6.10 -12.02
CA GLY A 71 5.12 7.50 -11.76
C GLY A 71 4.86 7.95 -10.32
N GLY A 72 4.35 7.07 -9.46
CA GLY A 72 4.04 7.37 -8.07
C GLY A 72 2.73 8.14 -7.91
N GLY A 73 2.65 8.90 -6.84
CA GLY A 73 1.47 9.66 -6.45
C GLY A 73 0.92 9.21 -5.10
N THR A 74 -0.07 9.93 -4.61
CA THR A 74 -0.71 9.63 -3.33
C THR A 74 -1.93 8.75 -3.56
N LEU A 75 -2.02 7.62 -2.86
CA LEU A 75 -3.22 6.78 -2.85
C LEU A 75 -4.35 7.49 -2.08
N VAL A 76 -5.52 7.57 -2.69
CA VAL A 76 -6.72 8.14 -2.06
C VAL A 76 -7.75 7.07 -1.72
N ALA A 77 -7.73 5.94 -2.43
CA ALA A 77 -8.62 4.81 -2.17
C ALA A 77 -7.93 3.49 -2.49
N VAL A 78 -8.25 2.45 -1.73
CA VAL A 78 -7.72 1.09 -1.89
C VAL A 78 -8.82 0.06 -1.62
N VAL A 79 -8.81 -1.03 -2.38
CA VAL A 79 -9.59 -2.23 -2.12
C VAL A 79 -8.77 -3.47 -2.41
N ALA A 80 -8.96 -4.51 -1.61
CA ALA A 80 -8.50 -5.86 -1.91
C ALA A 80 -9.70 -6.81 -1.94
N VAL A 81 -9.70 -7.78 -2.86
CA VAL A 81 -10.78 -8.76 -3.03
C VAL A 81 -10.23 -10.18 -3.05
N ASN A 82 -11.03 -11.13 -2.58
CA ASN A 82 -10.72 -12.56 -2.64
C ASN A 82 -11.33 -13.24 -3.87
N GLY A 83 -11.17 -14.56 -3.97
CA GLY A 83 -11.71 -15.37 -5.06
C GLY A 83 -13.24 -15.37 -5.18
N GLU A 84 -13.96 -14.98 -4.13
CA GLU A 84 -15.41 -14.78 -4.14
C GLU A 84 -15.80 -13.38 -4.63
N ARG A 85 -14.82 -12.56 -5.01
CA ARG A 85 -14.98 -11.17 -5.49
C ARG A 85 -15.58 -10.22 -4.45
N VAL A 86 -15.35 -10.50 -3.18
CA VAL A 86 -15.77 -9.64 -2.07
C VAL A 86 -14.57 -8.99 -1.40
N PRO A 87 -14.74 -7.79 -0.84
CA PRO A 87 -13.67 -7.12 -0.13
C PRO A 87 -13.11 -7.96 1.01
N VAL A 88 -11.78 -7.95 1.15
CA VAL A 88 -11.05 -8.52 2.29
C VAL A 88 -10.21 -7.43 2.95
N ALA A 89 -10.03 -7.57 4.27
CA ALA A 89 -9.18 -6.64 4.99
C ALA A 89 -7.71 -6.86 4.61
N PRO A 90 -6.95 -5.79 4.35
CA PRO A 90 -5.51 -5.90 4.16
C PRO A 90 -4.84 -6.41 5.43
N CYS A 91 -3.82 -7.27 5.29
CA CYS A 91 -3.05 -7.76 6.44
C CYS A 91 -2.27 -6.62 7.12
N GLY A 92 -1.74 -6.86 8.33
CA GLY A 92 -1.05 -5.80 9.09
C GLY A 92 0.13 -5.19 8.34
N ARG A 93 0.92 -5.99 7.63
CA ARG A 93 2.02 -5.50 6.78
C ARG A 93 1.52 -4.58 5.67
N CYS A 94 0.43 -4.94 5.01
CA CYS A 94 -0.14 -4.15 3.93
C CYS A 94 -0.78 -2.86 4.42
N ARG A 95 -1.33 -2.82 5.62
CA ARG A 95 -1.82 -1.58 6.24
C ARG A 95 -0.70 -0.55 6.40
N GLN A 96 0.47 -0.98 6.88
CA GLN A 96 1.65 -0.12 6.95
C GLN A 96 2.09 0.36 5.56
N LEU A 97 2.08 -0.53 4.57
CA LEU A 97 2.44 -0.22 3.19
C LEU A 97 1.48 0.82 2.57
N ILE A 98 0.17 0.65 2.77
CA ILE A 98 -0.85 1.60 2.30
C ILE A 98 -0.69 2.96 3.00
N TYR A 99 -0.43 2.95 4.31
CA TYR A 99 -0.25 4.19 5.08
C TYR A 99 0.91 5.03 4.55
N GLU A 100 2.02 4.42 4.18
CA GLU A 100 3.19 5.12 3.60
C GLU A 100 2.82 5.93 2.36
N HIS A 101 1.98 5.36 1.48
CA HIS A 101 1.66 5.93 0.18
C HIS A 101 0.33 6.69 0.12
N GLY A 102 -0.52 6.53 1.11
CA GLY A 102 -1.83 7.18 1.15
C GLY A 102 -2.04 8.12 2.33
N GLY A 103 -1.26 7.93 3.38
CA GLY A 103 -1.42 8.69 4.62
C GLY A 103 -2.73 8.41 5.35
N PRO A 104 -3.04 9.19 6.39
CA PRO A 104 -4.20 8.95 7.27
C PRO A 104 -5.56 9.10 6.58
N ALA A 105 -5.65 9.91 5.52
CA ALA A 105 -6.90 10.18 4.81
C ALA A 105 -7.26 9.17 3.71
N CYS A 106 -6.34 8.25 3.37
CA CYS A 106 -6.60 7.23 2.38
C CYS A 106 -7.78 6.34 2.82
N GLN A 107 -8.72 6.13 1.93
CA GLN A 107 -9.91 5.32 2.20
C GLN A 107 -9.68 3.88 1.76
N VAL A 108 -10.11 2.94 2.57
CA VAL A 108 -10.00 1.50 2.30
C VAL A 108 -11.39 0.88 2.35
N LEU A 109 -11.78 0.17 1.29
CA LEU A 109 -13.02 -0.60 1.30
C LEU A 109 -12.78 -1.90 2.07
N MET A 110 -13.23 -1.91 3.30
CA MET A 110 -13.17 -3.06 4.21
C MET A 110 -14.42 -3.94 4.06
N PRO A 111 -14.43 -5.18 4.57
CA PRO A 111 -15.62 -6.03 4.55
C PRO A 111 -16.87 -5.38 5.18
N GLY A 112 -16.68 -4.49 6.15
CA GLY A 112 -17.76 -3.77 6.84
C GLY A 112 -18.13 -2.42 6.24
N GLY A 113 -17.49 -2.00 5.14
CA GLY A 113 -17.67 -0.69 4.51
C GLY A 113 -16.38 0.11 4.42
N VAL A 114 -16.49 1.34 3.96
CA VAL A 114 -15.34 2.24 3.79
C VAL A 114 -14.85 2.74 5.16
N ALA A 115 -13.54 2.66 5.37
CA ALA A 115 -12.85 3.23 6.54
C ALA A 115 -11.61 4.00 6.07
N ASP A 116 -11.23 5.06 6.76
CA ASP A 116 -9.95 5.72 6.50
C ASP A 116 -8.79 5.02 7.24
N MET A 117 -7.56 5.40 6.91
CA MET A 117 -6.39 4.76 7.49
C MET A 117 -6.21 5.03 8.99
N THR A 118 -6.84 6.05 9.56
CA THR A 118 -6.82 6.25 11.03
C THR A 118 -7.61 5.16 11.76
N GLN A 119 -8.60 4.58 11.10
CA GLN A 119 -9.40 3.48 11.59
C GLN A 119 -8.77 2.12 11.24
N VAL A 120 -8.14 2.01 10.06
CA VAL A 120 -7.53 0.77 9.56
C VAL A 120 -6.19 0.47 10.24
N LEU A 121 -5.41 1.52 10.55
CA LEU A 121 -4.12 1.44 11.25
C LEU A 121 -4.01 2.55 12.31
N PRO A 122 -4.71 2.41 13.45
CA PRO A 122 -4.65 3.42 14.52
C PRO A 122 -3.23 3.57 15.08
N GLY A 123 -2.81 4.82 15.34
CA GLY A 123 -1.48 5.09 15.89
C GLY A 123 -0.33 4.65 14.97
N ALA A 124 -0.50 4.78 13.66
CA ALA A 124 0.44 4.30 12.67
C ALA A 124 1.81 4.98 12.81
N PHE A 125 2.86 4.18 12.69
CA PHE A 125 4.23 4.67 12.50
C PHE A 125 4.38 5.20 11.07
N GLY A 126 5.01 6.36 10.92
CA GLY A 126 5.18 6.98 9.61
C GLY A 126 6.45 7.82 9.50
N PRO A 127 6.70 8.44 8.34
CA PRO A 127 7.90 9.25 8.09
C PRO A 127 8.11 10.36 9.12
N HIS A 128 7.04 10.97 9.61
CA HIS A 128 7.11 12.02 10.64
C HIS A 128 7.78 11.55 11.95
N ASP A 129 7.60 10.27 12.34
CA ASP A 129 8.24 9.72 13.53
C ASP A 129 9.76 9.67 13.37
N LEU A 130 10.24 9.39 12.16
CA LEU A 130 11.67 9.40 11.84
C LEU A 130 12.23 10.82 11.81
N GLU A 131 11.51 11.77 11.26
CA GLU A 131 11.89 13.19 11.22
C GLU A 131 11.97 13.77 12.62
N GLU A 132 10.97 13.50 13.47
CA GLU A 132 10.99 13.92 14.87
C GLU A 132 12.15 13.28 15.65
N ALA A 133 12.43 12.00 15.43
CA ALA A 133 13.54 11.32 16.07
C ALA A 133 14.89 11.91 15.59
N ALA A 134 15.04 12.16 14.30
CA ALA A 134 16.26 12.75 13.74
C ALA A 134 16.55 14.14 14.32
N SER A 135 15.50 14.95 14.56
CA SER A 135 15.65 16.28 15.16
C SER A 135 16.10 16.26 16.63
N ARG A 136 15.84 15.14 17.35
CA ARG A 136 16.15 14.96 18.78
C ARG A 136 17.44 14.18 19.04
N LEU A 137 17.90 13.38 18.06
CA LEU A 137 19.12 12.58 18.20
C LEU A 137 20.35 13.41 17.86
N ALA A 138 21.23 13.63 18.84
CA ALA A 138 22.58 14.10 18.57
C ALA A 138 23.32 13.11 17.67
N PRO A 139 24.23 13.55 16.78
CA PRO A 139 25.04 12.65 15.96
C PRO A 139 25.74 11.62 16.84
N ARG A 140 25.61 10.34 16.52
CA ARG A 140 26.31 9.30 17.28
C ARG A 140 27.82 9.46 17.07
N PRO A 141 28.62 9.59 18.15
CA PRO A 141 30.05 9.62 18.00
C PRO A 141 30.54 8.33 17.34
N GLY A 142 31.25 8.40 16.23
CA GLY A 142 31.95 7.27 15.61
C GLY A 142 31.29 6.64 14.37
N ILE A 143 30.14 7.13 13.90
CA ILE A 143 29.67 6.79 12.56
C ILE A 143 30.10 7.91 11.63
N ALA A 144 31.16 7.66 10.83
CA ALA A 144 31.55 8.58 9.80
C ALA A 144 30.38 8.83 8.84
N SER A 145 30.08 10.08 8.56
CA SER A 145 29.13 10.45 7.51
C SER A 145 29.57 9.77 6.21
N ASP A 146 28.64 9.13 5.54
CA ASP A 146 28.86 8.48 4.24
C ASP A 146 29.52 9.49 3.27
N PRO A 147 30.73 9.20 2.77
CA PRO A 147 31.44 10.12 1.87
C PRO A 147 30.72 10.34 0.52
N ALA A 148 29.66 9.59 0.22
CA ALA A 148 28.87 9.73 -1.01
C ALA A 148 27.98 10.99 -1.02
N GLN A 149 27.75 11.64 0.13
CA GLN A 149 26.94 12.87 0.21
C GLN A 149 27.74 14.17 0.13
N ALA A 150 29.08 14.11 0.07
CA ALA A 150 29.95 15.28 0.07
C ALA A 150 30.34 15.83 -1.33
N SER A 151 29.72 15.32 -2.41
CA SER A 151 30.11 15.67 -3.79
C SER A 151 29.01 16.32 -4.62
N SER A 152 28.15 17.15 -4.02
CA SER A 152 27.20 18.01 -4.76
C SER A 152 27.19 19.45 -4.22
N GLU A 153 28.32 20.08 -4.25
CA GLU A 153 28.44 21.57 -4.28
C GLU A 153 29.19 22.00 -5.52
#